data_da4d5d232bbaed3ef6311b7f2728cac8
#
_entry.id   da4d5d232bbaed3ef6311b7f2728cac8
#
_cell.length_a   1.000
_cell.length_b   1.000
_cell.length_c   1.000
_cell.angle_alpha   90.00
_cell.angle_beta   90.00
_cell.angle_gamma   90.00
#
_symmetry.space_group_name_H-M   'P 1'
#
loop_
_entity.id
_entity.type
_entity.pdbx_description
1 polymer ?
#
loop_
_entity_poly.entity_id
_entity_poly.type
_entity_poly.pdbx_seq_one_letter_code
_entity_poly.pdbx_strand_id
1 'polypeptide(L)'
;MLSGSSVRLVARVADRVFAAAANGAAPEVLVAGLASVNAFAFVEDRRPTIAITVGMFRLLGNDGDAWAALLGHELAHLRLKHLQTLGEREKSAELASSLGGALLSAIGLPFGSVFADATSTLAQRAYSRDDEREADRTGLDYLRAAGFAADGAVRLQEQLLRAGAGQGSSFLSTHPGGAERIEALRELIRQGAPAR
;
A
#
# COMPACT_ATOMS: atom_id res chain seq x y z
N MET A 1 -22.18 4.27 5.42
CA MET A 1 -22.02 2.83 5.12
C MET A 1 -21.40 2.67 3.75
N LEU A 2 -20.51 1.70 3.54
CA LEU A 2 -20.04 1.31 2.21
C LEU A 2 -21.16 0.60 1.47
N SER A 3 -21.27 0.87 0.16
CA SER A 3 -22.24 0.14 -0.67
C SER A 3 -21.70 -1.26 -0.99
N GLY A 4 -22.60 -2.25 -1.07
CA GLY A 4 -22.22 -3.59 -1.50
C GLY A 4 -21.66 -3.64 -2.94
N SER A 5 -21.97 -2.65 -3.80
CA SER A 5 -21.42 -2.51 -5.13
C SER A 5 -19.93 -2.11 -5.11
N SER A 6 -19.57 -1.18 -4.22
CA SER A 6 -18.16 -0.77 -4.06
C SER A 6 -17.28 -1.91 -3.57
N VAL A 7 -17.74 -2.69 -2.60
CA VAL A 7 -17.02 -3.86 -2.10
C VAL A 7 -16.83 -4.91 -3.20
N ARG A 8 -17.90 -5.19 -3.96
CA ARG A 8 -17.82 -6.13 -5.09
C ARG A 8 -16.90 -5.63 -6.21
N LEU A 9 -16.84 -4.33 -6.46
CA LEU A 9 -15.88 -3.77 -7.42
C LEU A 9 -14.46 -4.08 -6.98
N VAL A 10 -14.10 -3.73 -5.75
CA VAL A 10 -12.75 -3.94 -5.20
C VAL A 10 -12.38 -5.43 -5.21
N ALA A 11 -13.31 -6.32 -4.82
CA ALA A 11 -13.07 -7.76 -4.86
C ALA A 11 -12.72 -8.25 -6.28
N ARG A 12 -13.51 -7.87 -7.30
CA ARG A 12 -13.22 -8.24 -8.70
C ARG A 12 -11.90 -7.67 -9.22
N VAL A 13 -11.54 -6.46 -8.82
CA VAL A 13 -10.25 -5.85 -9.18
C VAL A 13 -9.11 -6.61 -8.51
N ALA A 14 -9.25 -6.94 -7.22
CA ALA A 14 -8.28 -7.72 -6.46
C ALA A 14 -8.03 -9.10 -7.11
N ASP A 15 -9.10 -9.82 -7.43
CA ASP A 15 -9.00 -11.14 -8.08
C ASP A 15 -8.17 -11.06 -9.38
N ARG A 16 -8.41 -10.04 -10.20
CA ARG A 16 -7.68 -9.86 -11.48
C ARG A 16 -6.20 -9.49 -11.25
N VAL A 17 -5.94 -8.53 -10.36
CA VAL A 17 -4.58 -8.06 -10.08
C VAL A 17 -3.75 -9.18 -9.43
N PHE A 18 -4.33 -9.91 -8.46
CA PHE A 18 -3.61 -10.97 -7.76
C PHE A 18 -3.37 -12.19 -8.67
N ALA A 19 -4.31 -12.53 -9.54
CA ALA A 19 -4.11 -13.56 -10.55
C ALA A 19 -3.01 -13.19 -11.56
N ALA A 20 -2.94 -11.93 -11.98
CA ALA A 20 -1.94 -11.44 -12.93
C ALA A 20 -0.52 -11.41 -12.34
N ALA A 21 -0.39 -11.24 -11.03
CA ALA A 21 0.90 -11.24 -10.34
C ALA A 21 1.57 -12.63 -10.20
N ALA A 22 0.87 -13.70 -10.56
CA ALA A 22 1.30 -15.11 -10.78
C ALA A 22 2.17 -15.79 -9.70
N ASN A 23 2.77 -15.11 -8.75
CA ASN A 23 3.74 -15.66 -7.79
C ASN A 23 3.26 -15.52 -6.33
N GLY A 24 3.01 -16.66 -5.68
CA GLY A 24 2.69 -16.77 -4.25
C GLY A 24 1.20 -16.66 -3.93
N ALA A 25 0.83 -16.82 -2.65
CA ALA A 25 -0.55 -16.79 -2.18
C ALA A 25 -1.20 -15.42 -2.41
N ALA A 26 -2.45 -15.40 -2.86
CA ALA A 26 -3.22 -14.17 -2.93
C ALA A 26 -3.42 -13.59 -1.52
N PRO A 27 -3.23 -12.27 -1.32
CA PRO A 27 -3.51 -11.66 -0.03
C PRO A 27 -5.02 -11.65 0.26
N GLU A 28 -5.36 -11.72 1.53
CA GLU A 28 -6.71 -11.39 2.01
C GLU A 28 -6.92 -9.88 1.93
N VAL A 29 -8.11 -9.44 1.51
CA VAL A 29 -8.47 -8.02 1.49
C VAL A 29 -9.45 -7.74 2.61
N LEU A 30 -9.06 -6.89 3.55
CA LEU A 30 -9.89 -6.48 4.69
C LEU A 30 -10.35 -5.03 4.54
N VAL A 31 -11.55 -4.75 5.02
CA VAL A 31 -12.07 -3.38 5.12
C VAL A 31 -11.93 -2.90 6.57
N ALA A 32 -11.10 -1.87 6.77
CA ALA A 32 -10.96 -1.21 8.05
C ALA A 32 -11.97 -0.05 8.18
N GLY A 33 -12.70 -0.01 9.29
CA GLY A 33 -13.76 0.98 9.57
C GLY A 33 -13.29 2.41 9.82
N LEU A 34 -12.08 2.78 9.38
CA LEU A 34 -11.45 4.08 9.60
C LEU A 34 -11.87 5.11 8.55
N ALA A 35 -12.11 6.35 8.99
CA ALA A 35 -12.47 7.46 8.11
C ALA A 35 -11.27 8.06 7.36
N SER A 36 -10.05 7.89 7.89
CA SER A 36 -8.81 8.33 7.24
C SER A 36 -8.59 7.62 5.90
N VAL A 37 -7.94 8.30 4.96
CA VAL A 37 -7.57 7.72 3.66
C VAL A 37 -6.29 6.92 3.84
N ASN A 38 -6.39 5.58 3.86
CA ASN A 38 -5.24 4.70 3.98
C ASN A 38 -5.50 3.30 3.38
N ALA A 39 -4.41 2.64 3.00
CA ALA A 39 -4.33 1.21 2.78
C ALA A 39 -2.94 0.76 3.25
N PHE A 40 -2.81 -0.48 3.66
CA PHE A 40 -1.54 -1.02 4.11
C PHE A 40 -1.51 -2.54 3.99
N ALA A 41 -0.35 -3.05 3.61
CA ALA A 41 -0.08 -4.47 3.51
C ALA A 41 0.65 -4.97 4.76
N PHE A 42 0.32 -6.19 5.20
CA PHE A 42 0.99 -6.85 6.32
C PHE A 42 0.88 -8.37 6.20
N VAL A 43 1.59 -9.09 7.05
CA VAL A 43 1.51 -10.55 7.14
C VAL A 43 1.09 -10.91 8.56
N GLU A 44 -0.05 -11.57 8.70
CA GLU A 44 -0.58 -12.09 9.96
C GLU A 44 -0.67 -13.61 9.86
N ASP A 45 -0.11 -14.34 10.82
CA ASP A 45 -0.10 -15.81 10.84
C ASP A 45 0.33 -16.45 9.51
N ARG A 46 1.35 -15.87 8.87
CA ARG A 46 1.84 -16.23 7.53
C ARG A 46 0.85 -15.98 6.38
N ARG A 47 -0.25 -15.28 6.64
CA ARG A 47 -1.21 -14.87 5.62
C ARG A 47 -0.92 -13.44 5.17
N PRO A 48 -0.60 -13.22 3.90
CA PRO A 48 -0.49 -11.87 3.38
C PRO A 48 -1.87 -11.20 3.38
N THR A 49 -1.94 -9.97 3.85
CA THR A 49 -3.19 -9.23 4.02
C THR A 49 -3.01 -7.79 3.54
N ILE A 50 -4.01 -7.25 2.88
CA ILE A 50 -4.12 -5.83 2.51
C ILE A 50 -5.37 -5.27 3.20
N ALA A 51 -5.17 -4.33 4.12
CA ALA A 51 -6.28 -3.61 4.75
C ALA A 51 -6.54 -2.29 4.04
N ILE A 52 -7.81 -2.00 3.76
CA ILE A 52 -8.26 -0.79 3.06
C ILE A 52 -9.27 -0.06 3.93
N THR A 53 -9.05 1.23 4.18
CA THR A 53 -9.94 2.02 5.02
C THR A 53 -11.20 2.47 4.28
N VAL A 54 -12.27 2.72 5.03
CA VAL A 54 -13.50 3.33 4.48
C VAL A 54 -13.22 4.69 3.83
N GLY A 55 -12.24 5.45 4.35
CA GLY A 55 -11.79 6.70 3.73
C GLY A 55 -11.26 6.50 2.31
N MET A 56 -10.47 5.45 2.07
CA MET A 56 -9.96 5.11 0.73
C MET A 56 -11.10 4.73 -0.22
N PHE A 57 -12.11 3.98 0.25
CA PHE A 57 -13.29 3.68 -0.55
C PHE A 57 -14.05 4.93 -1.00
N ARG A 58 -14.15 5.94 -0.12
CA ARG A 58 -14.78 7.22 -0.46
C ARG A 58 -13.97 8.02 -1.47
N LEU A 59 -12.65 7.96 -1.34
CA LEU A 59 -11.73 8.68 -2.23
C LEU A 59 -11.78 8.11 -3.65
N LEU A 60 -11.59 6.81 -3.80
CA LEU A 60 -11.46 6.17 -5.12
C LEU A 60 -12.82 5.86 -5.78
N GLY A 61 -13.89 5.75 -4.99
CA GLY A 61 -15.22 5.51 -5.52
C GLY A 61 -15.29 4.33 -6.49
N ASN A 62 -15.66 4.58 -7.73
CA ASN A 62 -15.82 3.58 -8.79
C ASN A 62 -14.65 3.54 -9.80
N ASP A 63 -13.52 4.20 -9.53
CA ASP A 63 -12.34 4.17 -10.42
C ASP A 63 -11.62 2.81 -10.31
N GLY A 64 -12.00 1.86 -11.18
CA GLY A 64 -11.44 0.52 -11.18
C GLY A 64 -9.94 0.47 -11.46
N ASP A 65 -9.41 1.37 -12.29
CA ASP A 65 -7.97 1.43 -12.60
C ASP A 65 -7.17 1.97 -11.41
N ALA A 66 -7.70 2.98 -10.70
CA ALA A 66 -7.07 3.48 -9.48
C ALA A 66 -7.09 2.43 -8.36
N TRP A 67 -8.16 1.64 -8.25
CA TRP A 67 -8.21 0.49 -7.35
C TRP A 67 -7.17 -0.58 -7.72
N ALA A 68 -7.01 -0.87 -9.01
CA ALA A 68 -6.01 -1.82 -9.48
C ALA A 68 -4.59 -1.32 -9.19
N ALA A 69 -4.34 -0.01 -9.34
CA ALA A 69 -3.07 0.62 -8.99
C ALA A 69 -2.77 0.50 -7.50
N LEU A 70 -3.73 0.80 -6.63
CA LEU A 70 -3.59 0.66 -5.18
C LEU A 70 -3.26 -0.78 -4.79
N LEU A 71 -4.08 -1.73 -5.26
CA LEU A 71 -3.91 -3.15 -4.92
C LEU A 71 -2.61 -3.73 -5.48
N GLY A 72 -2.20 -3.31 -6.68
CA GLY A 72 -0.92 -3.69 -7.27
C GLY A 72 0.27 -3.15 -6.48
N HIS A 73 0.20 -1.91 -6.01
CA HIS A 73 1.22 -1.28 -5.18
C HIS A 73 1.37 -1.98 -3.81
N GLU A 74 0.27 -2.23 -3.11
CA GLU A 74 0.28 -2.96 -1.83
C GLU A 74 0.77 -4.41 -1.99
N LEU A 75 0.35 -5.07 -3.07
CA LEU A 75 0.86 -6.40 -3.40
C LEU A 75 2.36 -6.39 -3.68
N ALA A 76 2.88 -5.36 -4.35
CA ALA A 76 4.31 -5.22 -4.59
C ALA A 76 5.09 -5.10 -3.27
N HIS A 77 4.61 -4.32 -2.29
CA HIS A 77 5.23 -4.26 -0.96
C HIS A 77 5.31 -5.63 -0.29
N LEU A 78 4.26 -6.45 -0.39
CA LEU A 78 4.25 -7.82 0.14
C LEU A 78 5.26 -8.73 -0.58
N ARG A 79 5.29 -8.68 -1.92
CA ARG A 79 6.15 -9.56 -2.74
C ARG A 79 7.63 -9.22 -2.62
N LEU A 80 7.95 -7.94 -2.56
CA LEU A 80 9.29 -7.41 -2.39
C LEU A 80 9.76 -7.42 -0.92
N LYS A 81 8.85 -7.80 0.00
CA LYS A 81 9.12 -7.92 1.44
C LYS A 81 9.59 -6.62 2.09
N HIS A 82 9.14 -5.47 1.58
CA HIS A 82 9.55 -4.16 2.09
C HIS A 82 9.27 -4.00 3.58
N LEU A 83 8.19 -4.59 4.09
CA LEU A 83 7.85 -4.57 5.51
C LEU A 83 8.90 -5.29 6.38
N GLN A 84 9.47 -6.40 5.89
CA GLN A 84 10.52 -7.14 6.62
C GLN A 84 11.81 -6.32 6.66
N THR A 85 12.20 -5.73 5.53
CA THR A 85 13.37 -4.84 5.42
C THR A 85 13.22 -3.62 6.35
N LEU A 86 12.02 -3.08 6.49
CA LEU A 86 11.70 -2.00 7.42
C LEU A 86 11.96 -2.43 8.88
N GLY A 87 11.44 -3.60 9.28
CA GLY A 87 11.67 -4.16 10.62
C GLY A 87 13.14 -4.46 10.91
N GLU A 88 13.91 -4.88 9.92
CA GLU A 88 15.37 -5.08 10.04
C GLU A 88 16.12 -3.75 10.15
N ARG A 89 15.75 -2.73 9.37
CA ARG A 89 16.31 -1.38 9.47
C ARG A 89 16.04 -0.74 10.83
N GLU A 90 14.82 -0.89 11.36
CA GLU A 90 14.45 -0.41 12.70
C GLU A 90 15.26 -1.09 13.80
N LYS A 91 15.38 -2.43 13.76
CA LYS A 91 16.22 -3.18 14.71
C LYS A 91 17.69 -2.77 14.64
N SER A 92 18.21 -2.51 13.45
CA SER A 92 19.59 -2.04 13.27
C SER A 92 19.78 -0.63 13.80
N ALA A 93 18.79 0.26 13.62
CA ALA A 93 18.80 1.61 14.20
C ALA A 93 18.65 1.59 15.71
N GLU A 94 17.81 0.72 16.28
CA GLU A 94 17.71 0.49 17.72
C GLU A 94 19.00 -0.06 18.30
N LEU A 95 19.65 -1.02 17.64
CA LEU A 95 20.93 -1.55 18.06
C LEU A 95 22.03 -0.50 18.02
N ALA A 96 22.05 0.35 16.99
CA ALA A 96 22.99 1.47 16.90
C ALA A 96 22.73 2.55 17.95
N SER A 97 21.48 2.80 18.32
CA SER A 97 21.11 3.75 19.38
C SER A 97 21.29 3.17 20.80
N SER A 98 21.17 1.85 20.97
CA SER A 98 21.37 1.17 22.26
C SER A 98 22.84 1.09 22.67
N LEU A 99 23.77 1.27 21.74
CA LEU A 99 25.20 1.49 22.03
C LEU A 99 25.45 2.88 22.64
N GLY A 100 24.45 3.76 22.63
CA GLY A 100 24.50 5.13 23.19
C GLY A 100 23.59 5.39 24.39
N GLY A 101 22.90 4.42 24.96
CA GLY A 101 22.05 4.66 26.14
C GLY A 101 20.93 3.63 26.31
N ALA A 102 20.93 3.02 27.46
CA ALA A 102 20.05 1.97 27.93
C ALA A 102 18.55 2.22 27.72
N LEU A 103 17.83 1.15 27.43
CA LEU A 103 16.45 0.87 27.78
C LEU A 103 15.36 1.30 26.80
N LEU A 104 14.98 0.40 25.92
CA LEU A 104 13.57 0.16 25.64
C LEU A 104 13.36 -1.36 25.43
N SER A 105 12.99 -1.96 26.56
CA SER A 105 12.61 -3.36 26.63
C SER A 105 11.26 -3.62 26.00
N ALA A 106 11.18 -4.71 25.28
CA ALA A 106 10.02 -5.57 25.09
C ALA A 106 8.80 -4.96 24.40
N ILE A 107 8.72 -5.16 23.12
CA ILE A 107 7.39 -5.35 22.52
C ILE A 107 7.30 -6.79 22.00
N GLY A 108 7.10 -7.70 22.98
CA GLY A 108 6.46 -8.97 22.72
C GLY A 108 4.96 -8.72 22.85
N LEU A 109 4.25 -8.42 21.79
CA LEU A 109 2.80 -8.34 21.80
C LEU A 109 2.22 -9.66 21.26
N PRO A 110 1.35 -10.32 22.03
CA PRO A 110 0.55 -11.42 21.50
C PRO A 110 -0.51 -10.85 20.55
N PHE A 111 -0.51 -11.30 19.33
CA PHE A 111 -1.29 -10.82 18.18
C PHE A 111 -2.82 -11.02 18.29
N GLY A 112 -3.37 -11.31 19.44
CA GLY A 112 -4.79 -11.70 19.60
C GLY A 112 -5.78 -10.57 19.96
N SER A 113 -5.34 -9.33 20.21
CA SER A 113 -6.23 -8.24 20.68
C SER A 113 -5.99 -6.88 20.01
N VAL A 114 -5.33 -6.83 18.86
CA VAL A 114 -4.59 -5.65 18.39
C VAL A 114 -5.15 -5.02 17.12
N PHE A 115 -6.41 -5.27 16.74
CA PHE A 115 -6.97 -4.58 15.56
C PHE A 115 -7.03 -3.04 15.70
N ALA A 116 -7.04 -2.50 16.92
CA ALA A 116 -7.00 -1.05 17.13
C ALA A 116 -5.57 -0.49 17.24
N ASP A 117 -4.63 -1.23 17.86
CA ASP A 117 -3.28 -0.76 18.13
C ASP A 117 -2.27 -1.13 17.02
N ALA A 118 -2.43 -2.29 16.36
CA ALA A 118 -1.57 -2.67 15.23
C ALA A 118 -1.80 -1.76 14.01
N THR A 119 -3.03 -1.31 13.76
CA THR A 119 -3.32 -0.33 12.73
C THR A 119 -2.62 1.00 13.00
N SER A 120 -2.47 1.42 14.26
CA SER A 120 -1.78 2.65 14.61
C SER A 120 -0.26 2.54 14.46
N THR A 121 0.33 1.40 14.82
CA THR A 121 1.77 1.18 14.74
C THR A 121 2.24 0.93 13.31
N LEU A 122 1.51 0.14 12.51
CA LEU A 122 1.80 -0.08 11.10
C LEU A 122 1.56 1.19 10.26
N ALA A 123 0.53 1.98 10.60
CA ALA A 123 0.24 3.25 9.96
C ALA A 123 1.28 4.36 10.28
N GLN A 124 2.19 4.15 11.20
CA GLN A 124 3.27 5.11 11.54
C GLN A 124 4.60 4.76 10.86
N ARG A 125 4.74 3.56 10.28
CA ARG A 125 5.95 3.13 9.58
C ARG A 125 5.93 3.62 8.15
N ALA A 126 6.89 4.44 7.79
CA ALA A 126 7.03 4.93 6.41
C ALA A 126 8.04 4.08 5.63
N TYR A 127 7.66 3.66 4.43
CA TYR A 127 8.57 3.06 3.47
C TYR A 127 9.64 4.06 3.01
N SER A 128 10.79 3.58 2.54
CA SER A 128 11.77 4.45 1.92
C SER A 128 11.29 4.88 0.52
N ARG A 129 11.83 5.99 0.01
CA ARG A 129 11.52 6.42 -1.36
C ARG A 129 11.93 5.40 -2.42
N ASP A 130 12.95 4.59 -2.15
CA ASP A 130 13.38 3.53 -3.05
C ASP A 130 12.40 2.35 -3.03
N ASP A 131 11.92 1.94 -1.83
CA ASP A 131 10.88 0.94 -1.71
C ASP A 131 9.60 1.38 -2.45
N GLU A 132 9.23 2.67 -2.37
CA GLU A 132 8.09 3.23 -3.10
C GLU A 132 8.26 3.19 -4.62
N ARG A 133 9.46 3.54 -5.13
CA ARG A 133 9.76 3.48 -6.56
C ARG A 133 9.71 2.04 -7.09
N GLU A 134 10.20 1.08 -6.31
CA GLU A 134 10.16 -0.33 -6.65
C GLU A 134 8.74 -0.88 -6.62
N ALA A 135 7.95 -0.51 -5.60
CA ALA A 135 6.54 -0.87 -5.49
C ALA A 135 5.69 -0.24 -6.62
N ASP A 136 5.94 1.01 -6.98
CA ASP A 136 5.26 1.68 -8.10
C ASP A 136 5.54 0.98 -9.43
N ARG A 137 6.79 0.64 -9.72
CA ARG A 137 7.18 -0.07 -10.94
C ARG A 137 6.54 -1.45 -11.01
N THR A 138 6.71 -2.23 -9.96
CA THR A 138 6.19 -3.61 -9.88
C THR A 138 4.66 -3.62 -9.89
N GLY A 139 4.04 -2.71 -9.15
CA GLY A 139 2.58 -2.55 -9.14
C GLY A 139 2.01 -2.15 -10.49
N LEU A 140 2.72 -1.30 -11.24
CA LEU A 140 2.34 -0.91 -12.60
C LEU A 140 2.39 -2.10 -13.57
N ASP A 141 3.36 -3.00 -13.39
CA ASP A 141 3.44 -4.23 -14.19
C ASP A 141 2.27 -5.18 -13.87
N TYR A 142 1.90 -5.33 -12.61
CA TYR A 142 0.71 -6.10 -12.21
C TYR A 142 -0.58 -5.52 -12.79
N LEU A 143 -0.73 -4.21 -12.71
CA LEU A 143 -1.88 -3.48 -13.26
C LEU A 143 -2.03 -3.70 -14.77
N ARG A 144 -0.93 -3.59 -15.52
CA ARG A 144 -0.90 -3.84 -16.97
C ARG A 144 -1.23 -5.30 -17.30
N ALA A 145 -0.60 -6.25 -16.60
CA ALA A 145 -0.85 -7.67 -16.78
C ALA A 145 -2.30 -8.06 -16.48
N ALA A 146 -2.94 -7.38 -15.53
CA ALA A 146 -4.35 -7.54 -15.21
C ALA A 146 -5.29 -6.83 -16.22
N GLY A 147 -4.77 -6.12 -17.23
CA GLY A 147 -5.54 -5.44 -18.26
C GLY A 147 -6.26 -4.17 -17.80
N PHE A 148 -5.72 -3.47 -16.82
CA PHE A 148 -6.17 -2.16 -16.39
C PHE A 148 -5.35 -1.04 -17.04
N ALA A 149 -5.94 0.16 -17.13
CA ALA A 149 -5.25 1.31 -17.69
C ALA A 149 -4.15 1.84 -16.75
N ALA A 150 -2.92 1.95 -17.27
CA ALA A 150 -1.75 2.39 -16.51
C ALA A 150 -1.92 3.78 -15.86
N ASP A 151 -2.70 4.66 -16.51
CA ASP A 151 -3.04 6.00 -15.97
C ASP A 151 -3.80 5.96 -14.64
N GLY A 152 -4.38 4.81 -14.27
CA GLY A 152 -4.96 4.59 -12.95
C GLY A 152 -3.97 4.85 -11.82
N ALA A 153 -2.68 4.53 -12.02
CA ALA A 153 -1.63 4.80 -11.02
C ALA A 153 -1.38 6.30 -10.84
N VAL A 154 -1.39 7.08 -11.92
CA VAL A 154 -1.28 8.54 -11.86
C VAL A 154 -2.50 9.16 -11.17
N ARG A 155 -3.71 8.73 -11.57
CA ARG A 155 -4.96 9.22 -10.95
C ARG A 155 -5.02 8.89 -9.46
N LEU A 156 -4.57 7.72 -9.04
CA LEU A 156 -4.46 7.35 -7.63
C LEU A 156 -3.60 8.37 -6.87
N GLN A 157 -2.38 8.61 -7.33
CA GLN A 157 -1.45 9.53 -6.66
C GLN A 157 -1.97 10.98 -6.64
N GLU A 158 -2.60 11.44 -7.73
CA GLU A 158 -3.21 12.78 -7.77
C GLU A 158 -4.37 12.92 -6.79
N GLN A 159 -5.21 11.88 -6.64
CA GLN A 159 -6.31 11.89 -5.68
C GLN A 159 -5.78 11.87 -4.24
N LEU A 160 -4.76 11.07 -3.95
CA LEU A 160 -4.11 11.00 -2.64
C LEU A 160 -3.44 12.33 -2.26
N LEU A 161 -2.76 12.98 -3.21
CA LEU A 161 -2.12 14.26 -2.99
C LEU A 161 -3.15 15.36 -2.69
N ARG A 162 -4.26 15.40 -3.44
CA ARG A 162 -5.38 16.34 -3.18
C ARG A 162 -6.02 16.09 -1.80
N ALA A 163 -6.21 14.83 -1.42
CA ALA A 163 -6.75 14.48 -0.11
C ALA A 163 -5.80 14.85 1.03
N GLY A 164 -4.49 14.69 0.84
CA GLY A 164 -3.45 15.04 1.83
C GLY A 164 -3.36 16.52 2.10
N ALA A 165 -3.59 17.37 1.09
CA ALA A 165 -3.59 18.83 1.24
C ALA A 165 -4.78 19.35 2.09
N GLY A 166 -5.86 18.56 2.21
CA GLY A 166 -7.10 18.92 2.91
C GLY A 166 -7.31 18.32 4.29
N GLN A 167 -6.28 17.83 4.98
CA GLN A 167 -6.33 17.09 6.25
C GLN A 167 -6.86 15.64 6.11
N GLY A 168 -5.98 14.64 6.16
CA GLY A 168 -6.40 13.29 6.48
C GLY A 168 -5.95 12.15 5.58
N SER A 169 -4.95 12.32 4.72
CA SER A 169 -4.33 11.17 4.07
C SER A 169 -3.18 10.65 4.91
N SER A 170 -3.46 9.65 5.75
CA SER A 170 -2.42 8.88 6.44
C SER A 170 -1.61 8.02 5.46
N PHE A 171 -2.12 7.78 4.25
CA PHE A 171 -1.40 7.05 3.20
C PHE A 171 -0.08 7.74 2.84
N LEU A 172 -0.08 9.06 2.62
CA LEU A 172 1.15 9.80 2.28
C LEU A 172 2.18 9.83 3.43
N SER A 173 1.76 9.59 4.66
CA SER A 173 2.68 9.47 5.81
C SER A 173 3.44 8.15 5.79
N THR A 174 2.80 7.08 5.33
CA THR A 174 3.40 5.74 5.21
C THR A 174 4.04 5.50 3.84
N HIS A 175 3.56 6.20 2.79
CA HIS A 175 4.01 6.10 1.40
C HIS A 175 4.48 7.47 0.88
N PRO A 176 5.71 7.89 1.21
CA PRO A 176 6.21 9.22 0.86
C PRO A 176 6.47 9.38 -0.65
N GLY A 177 6.47 10.64 -1.11
CA GLY A 177 6.92 10.97 -2.46
C GLY A 177 6.03 11.95 -3.26
N GLY A 178 4.73 12.05 -2.96
CA GLY A 178 3.86 13.09 -3.52
C GLY A 178 4.00 13.34 -5.03
N ALA A 179 4.28 14.58 -5.43
CA ALA A 179 4.39 15.00 -6.84
C ALA A 179 5.55 14.30 -7.60
N GLU A 180 6.64 13.97 -6.91
CA GLU A 180 7.77 13.25 -7.51
C GLU A 180 7.35 11.86 -8.04
N ARG A 181 6.49 11.15 -7.30
CA ARG A 181 5.98 9.84 -7.72
C ARG A 181 5.07 9.95 -8.94
N ILE A 182 4.26 11.02 -9.02
CA ILE A 182 3.41 11.27 -10.19
C ILE A 182 4.26 11.39 -11.46
N GLU A 183 5.33 12.17 -11.43
CA GLU A 183 6.21 12.33 -12.60
C GLU A 183 6.96 11.03 -12.95
N ALA A 184 7.43 10.29 -11.94
CA ALA A 184 8.09 8.99 -12.14
C ALA A 184 7.12 7.97 -12.78
N LEU A 185 5.87 7.91 -12.32
CA LEU A 185 4.84 7.05 -12.90
C LEU A 185 4.52 7.43 -14.34
N ARG A 186 4.39 8.71 -14.65
CA ARG A 186 4.19 9.19 -16.03
C ARG A 186 5.33 8.76 -16.95
N GLU A 187 6.57 8.83 -16.47
CA GLU A 187 7.73 8.37 -17.22
C GLU A 187 7.71 6.85 -17.45
N LEU A 188 7.43 6.06 -16.41
CA LEU A 188 7.30 4.59 -16.53
C LEU A 188 6.19 4.20 -17.51
N ILE A 189 5.10 4.95 -17.55
CA ILE A 189 3.99 4.71 -18.49
C ILE A 189 4.43 5.00 -19.90
N ARG A 190 5.15 6.10 -20.16
CA ARG A 190 5.69 6.44 -21.49
C ARG A 190 6.67 5.38 -22.00
N GLN A 191 7.58 4.92 -21.12
CA GLN A 191 8.59 3.90 -21.49
C GLN A 191 7.98 2.53 -21.78
N GLY A 192 6.89 2.16 -21.12
CA GLY A 192 6.20 0.90 -21.33
C GLY A 192 5.09 0.94 -22.38
N ALA A 193 4.87 2.08 -23.06
CA ALA A 193 3.97 2.14 -24.19
C ALA A 193 4.61 1.42 -25.39
N PRO A 194 3.87 0.55 -26.12
CA PRO A 194 4.39 -0.04 -27.36
C PRO A 194 4.79 1.06 -28.33
N ALA A 195 5.96 0.91 -28.96
CA ALA A 195 6.37 1.81 -30.02
C ALA A 195 5.28 1.84 -31.10
N ARG A 196 4.81 3.02 -31.47
CA ARG A 196 3.81 3.21 -32.54
C ARG A 196 4.41 2.95 -33.91
#